data_9c8996d0406f44330c47defad89c41f0
#
_entry.id   9c8996d0406f44330c47defad89c41f0
#
_cell.length_a   1.000
_cell.length_b   1.000
_cell.length_c   1.000
_cell.angle_alpha   90.00
_cell.angle_beta   90.00
_cell.angle_gamma   90.00
#
_symmetry.space_group_name_H-M   'P 1'
#
loop_
_entity.id
_entity.type
_entity.pdbx_description
1 polymer ?
#
loop_
_entity_poly.entity_id
_entity_poly.type
_entity_poly.pdbx_seq_one_letter_code
_entity_poly.pdbx_strand_id
1 'polypeptide(L)'
;ALADGQQNDAVLVPHSDAAYAVEHSAGDLSQGSKIHSLHNFITAPKPFRDLLLAQREPLADSNVKDDDMTARALSSKDYFLLVGPPGTGKTSRALRSLVEGELAAGCETSLLLMSYTNRAVDEICSMLKDAAIDYLRIGSPYRCDPRFQDRLFANAIGDDATLTSMKQLLAGTRVIVGTTTTISSHEELFSLKRFSLAIIDEASQIPEPDIVGL
;
A
#
# COMPACT_ATOMS: atom_id res chain seq x y z
N ALA A 1 3.01 -8.89 41.60
CA ALA A 1 3.06 -7.45 41.76
C ALA A 1 3.26 -6.84 40.39
N LEU A 2 2.20 -6.29 39.82
CA LEU A 2 2.22 -5.56 38.54
C LEU A 2 2.84 -4.19 38.82
N ALA A 3 3.92 -3.87 38.15
CA ALA A 3 4.53 -2.54 38.15
C ALA A 3 3.93 -1.72 37.01
N ASP A 4 3.44 -0.60 37.40
CA ASP A 4 3.07 0.63 36.66
C ASP A 4 2.83 0.59 35.13
N GLY A 5 1.59 0.83 34.78
CA GLY A 5 1.20 1.76 33.69
C GLY A 5 1.16 1.23 32.27
N GLN A 6 1.37 -0.06 32.01
CA GLN A 6 1.11 -0.66 30.71
C GLN A 6 -0.14 -1.55 30.76
N GLN A 7 -1.13 -1.25 29.95
CA GLN A 7 -2.25 -2.15 29.70
C GLN A 7 -1.69 -3.43 29.04
N ASN A 8 -1.58 -4.50 29.84
CA ASN A 8 -1.20 -5.81 29.35
C ASN A 8 -2.48 -6.59 29.07
N ASP A 9 -2.77 -6.86 27.82
CA ASP A 9 -3.78 -7.83 27.43
C ASP A 9 -3.24 -9.24 27.75
N ALA A 10 -3.70 -9.82 28.86
CA ALA A 10 -3.36 -11.18 29.25
C ALA A 10 -4.41 -12.13 28.67
N VAL A 11 -3.98 -13.09 27.87
CA VAL A 11 -4.84 -14.18 27.40
C VAL A 11 -4.76 -15.33 28.39
N LEU A 12 -5.87 -15.60 29.08
CA LEU A 12 -6.01 -16.74 30.01
C LEU A 12 -6.59 -17.94 29.26
N VAL A 13 -5.84 -19.02 29.17
CA VAL A 13 -6.31 -20.30 28.64
C VAL A 13 -6.68 -21.22 29.81
N PRO A 14 -7.96 -21.54 29.99
CA PRO A 14 -8.37 -22.39 31.13
C PRO A 14 -8.10 -23.86 30.83
N HIS A 15 -7.14 -24.47 31.54
CA HIS A 15 -6.97 -25.92 31.63
C HIS A 15 -6.91 -26.32 33.11
N SER A 16 -7.61 -27.42 33.49
CA SER A 16 -7.85 -27.80 34.87
C SER A 16 -6.61 -28.25 35.66
N ASP A 17 -5.52 -28.60 34.97
CA ASP A 17 -4.31 -29.16 35.61
C ASP A 17 -3.01 -28.48 35.18
N ALA A 18 -3.07 -27.28 34.59
CA ALA A 18 -1.90 -26.57 34.08
C ALA A 18 -1.40 -25.49 35.04
N ALA A 19 -0.08 -25.38 35.17
CA ALA A 19 0.54 -24.18 35.71
C ALA A 19 0.40 -23.07 34.69
N TYR A 20 -0.20 -21.95 35.04
CA TYR A 20 -0.40 -20.82 34.17
C TYR A 20 0.86 -19.93 34.16
N ALA A 21 1.35 -19.58 32.99
CA ALA A 21 2.32 -18.51 32.81
C ALA A 21 1.62 -17.33 32.12
N VAL A 22 1.83 -16.14 32.64
CA VAL A 22 1.43 -14.90 31.98
C VAL A 22 2.64 -14.42 31.17
N GLU A 23 2.59 -14.58 29.88
CA GLU A 23 3.60 -14.01 28.99
C GLU A 23 3.14 -12.64 28.50
N HIS A 24 4.11 -11.72 28.40
CA HIS A 24 3.88 -10.43 27.78
C HIS A 24 3.66 -10.67 26.29
N SER A 25 2.42 -10.54 25.82
CA SER A 25 2.17 -10.47 24.38
C SER A 25 2.79 -9.19 23.86
N ALA A 26 3.79 -9.31 22.97
CA ALA A 26 4.22 -8.17 22.18
C ALA A 26 2.99 -7.67 21.41
N GLY A 27 2.53 -6.47 21.75
CA GLY A 27 1.35 -5.88 21.11
C GLY A 27 1.50 -5.93 19.60
N ASP A 28 0.48 -6.42 18.91
CA ASP A 28 0.46 -6.39 17.45
C ASP A 28 0.44 -4.91 17.02
N LEU A 29 1.61 -4.40 16.61
CA LEU A 29 1.78 -3.02 16.16
C LEU A 29 0.88 -2.68 14.96
N SER A 30 0.32 -3.70 14.28
CA SER A 30 -0.60 -3.52 13.16
C SER A 30 -2.04 -3.19 13.60
N GLN A 31 -2.40 -3.43 14.86
CA GLN A 31 -3.78 -3.17 15.34
C GLN A 31 -4.12 -1.68 15.32
N GLY A 32 -3.16 -0.83 15.70
CA GLY A 32 -3.35 0.62 15.68
C GLY A 32 -3.69 1.14 14.28
N SER A 33 -2.94 0.72 13.28
CA SER A 33 -3.17 1.12 11.88
C SER A 33 -4.49 0.58 11.33
N LYS A 34 -4.90 -0.65 11.71
CA LYS A 34 -6.20 -1.22 11.30
C LYS A 34 -7.38 -0.44 11.89
N ILE A 35 -7.31 -0.10 13.18
CA ILE A 35 -8.35 0.70 13.84
C ILE A 35 -8.44 2.08 13.19
N HIS A 36 -7.30 2.70 12.88
CA HIS A 36 -7.27 4.00 12.21
C HIS A 36 -7.84 3.93 10.78
N SER A 37 -7.46 2.91 10.02
CA SER A 37 -8.02 2.63 8.69
C SER A 37 -9.54 2.48 8.73
N LEU A 38 -10.08 1.72 9.69
CA LEU A 38 -11.53 1.60 9.87
C LEU A 38 -12.18 2.92 10.28
N HIS A 39 -11.54 3.72 11.13
CA HIS A 39 -12.03 5.04 11.48
C HIS A 39 -12.06 5.96 10.26
N ASN A 40 -11.01 5.98 9.44
CA ASN A 40 -10.95 6.73 8.20
C ASN A 40 -12.07 6.31 7.25
N PHE A 41 -12.31 5.00 7.12
CA PHE A 41 -13.43 4.50 6.32
C PHE A 41 -14.79 4.97 6.84
N ILE A 42 -15.05 4.89 8.14
CA ILE A 42 -16.34 5.31 8.73
C ILE A 42 -16.59 6.81 8.52
N THR A 43 -15.53 7.61 8.56
CA THR A 43 -15.59 9.08 8.39
C THR A 43 -15.51 9.52 6.93
N ALA A 44 -15.17 8.62 6.02
CA ALA A 44 -15.06 8.90 4.59
C ALA A 44 -16.40 9.36 3.97
N PRO A 45 -16.39 10.08 2.85
CA PRO A 45 -17.60 10.49 2.14
C PRO A 45 -18.53 9.32 1.83
N LYS A 46 -19.83 9.54 1.98
CA LYS A 46 -20.85 8.49 1.76
C LYS A 46 -20.70 7.75 0.42
N PRO A 47 -20.47 8.42 -0.73
CA PRO A 47 -20.34 7.71 -2.02
C PRO A 47 -19.20 6.70 -2.06
N PHE A 48 -18.10 6.98 -1.35
CA PHE A 48 -16.98 6.06 -1.22
C PHE A 48 -17.33 4.85 -0.35
N ARG A 49 -17.98 5.09 0.80
CA ARG A 49 -18.44 4.01 1.67
C ARG A 49 -19.47 3.11 0.98
N ASP A 50 -20.44 3.72 0.28
CA ASP A 50 -21.46 2.99 -0.47
C ASP A 50 -20.85 2.09 -1.55
N LEU A 51 -19.76 2.54 -2.19
CA LEU A 51 -19.02 1.74 -3.16
C LEU A 51 -18.40 0.50 -2.51
N LEU A 52 -17.64 0.69 -1.42
CA LEU A 52 -16.94 -0.42 -0.76
C LEU A 52 -17.90 -1.38 -0.04
N LEU A 53 -19.06 -0.91 0.39
CA LEU A 53 -20.15 -1.72 0.96
C LEU A 53 -21.06 -2.34 -0.10
N ALA A 54 -20.73 -2.24 -1.37
CA ALA A 54 -21.55 -2.69 -2.49
C ALA A 54 -23.01 -2.12 -2.48
N GLN A 55 -23.18 -0.92 -1.93
CA GLN A 55 -24.45 -0.19 -1.90
C GLN A 55 -24.66 0.70 -3.13
N ARG A 56 -23.62 0.84 -3.96
CA ARG A 56 -23.66 1.40 -5.31
C ARG A 56 -22.75 0.65 -6.26
N GLU A 57 -23.12 0.64 -7.52
CA GLU A 57 -22.29 0.07 -8.58
C GLU A 57 -21.05 0.94 -8.85
N PRO A 58 -19.91 0.32 -9.19
CA PRO A 58 -18.73 1.04 -9.66
C PRO A 58 -19.02 1.82 -10.94
N LEU A 59 -18.50 3.03 -11.02
CA LEU A 59 -18.58 3.84 -12.22
C LEU A 59 -17.55 3.35 -13.24
N ALA A 60 -18.01 2.89 -14.37
CA ALA A 60 -17.19 2.55 -15.52
C ALA A 60 -17.41 3.56 -16.66
N ASP A 61 -16.37 3.84 -17.45
CA ASP A 61 -16.57 4.59 -18.65
C ASP A 61 -17.12 3.68 -19.75
N SER A 62 -18.43 3.84 -20.04
CA SER A 62 -19.14 3.02 -21.05
C SER A 62 -18.66 3.23 -22.48
N ASN A 63 -17.80 4.20 -22.74
CA ASN A 63 -17.31 4.54 -24.07
C ASN A 63 -16.04 3.78 -24.49
N VAL A 64 -15.38 3.09 -23.54
CA VAL A 64 -14.20 2.29 -23.86
C VAL A 64 -14.64 0.94 -24.41
N LYS A 65 -14.68 0.84 -25.74
CA LYS A 65 -14.96 -0.40 -26.50
C LYS A 65 -13.67 -1.19 -26.80
N ASP A 66 -12.60 -0.92 -26.11
CA ASP A 66 -11.31 -1.53 -26.38
C ASP A 66 -11.19 -2.88 -25.68
N ASP A 67 -10.77 -3.90 -26.41
CA ASP A 67 -10.41 -5.21 -25.83
C ASP A 67 -9.11 -5.13 -25.02
N ASP A 68 -8.42 -3.98 -25.06
CA ASP A 68 -7.22 -3.75 -24.28
C ASP A 68 -7.54 -3.59 -22.78
N MET A 69 -7.05 -4.54 -22.00
CA MET A 69 -7.18 -4.57 -20.53
C MET A 69 -6.61 -3.28 -19.88
N THR A 70 -5.50 -2.76 -20.42
CA THR A 70 -4.84 -1.56 -19.90
C THR A 70 -5.73 -0.33 -20.09
N ALA A 71 -6.28 -0.14 -21.28
CA ALA A 71 -7.20 0.96 -21.57
C ALA A 71 -8.46 0.89 -20.69
N ARG A 72 -9.02 -0.31 -20.49
CA ARG A 72 -10.16 -0.53 -19.59
C ARG A 72 -9.86 -0.18 -18.14
N ALA A 73 -8.70 -0.61 -17.65
CA ALA A 73 -8.28 -0.33 -16.28
C ALA A 73 -8.07 1.15 -16.04
N LEU A 74 -7.36 1.84 -16.94
CA LEU A 74 -7.07 3.28 -16.83
C LEU A 74 -8.31 4.17 -17.03
N SER A 75 -9.35 3.66 -17.72
CA SER A 75 -10.62 4.38 -17.88
C SER A 75 -11.60 4.18 -16.71
N SER A 76 -11.31 3.28 -15.78
CA SER A 76 -12.15 3.05 -14.61
C SER A 76 -12.09 4.24 -13.65
N LYS A 77 -13.26 4.68 -13.16
CA LYS A 77 -13.36 5.88 -12.30
C LYS A 77 -13.29 5.58 -10.81
N ASP A 78 -13.66 4.37 -10.41
CA ASP A 78 -13.65 3.95 -9.02
C ASP A 78 -12.54 2.92 -8.78
N TYR A 79 -12.72 1.69 -9.28
CA TYR A 79 -11.70 0.65 -9.22
C TYR A 79 -11.80 -0.31 -10.38
N PHE A 80 -10.73 -1.03 -10.63
CA PHE A 80 -10.64 -2.11 -11.60
C PHE A 80 -10.02 -3.34 -10.96
N LEU A 81 -10.67 -4.49 -11.09
CA LEU A 81 -10.16 -5.77 -10.58
C LEU A 81 -9.58 -6.60 -11.72
N LEU A 82 -8.26 -6.82 -11.66
CA LEU A 82 -7.56 -7.70 -12.58
C LEU A 82 -7.36 -9.07 -11.93
N VAL A 83 -8.09 -10.06 -12.39
CA VAL A 83 -7.99 -11.44 -11.93
C VAL A 83 -7.26 -12.28 -12.99
N GLY A 84 -6.27 -13.03 -12.55
CA GLY A 84 -5.54 -13.94 -13.45
C GLY A 84 -4.76 -15.00 -12.67
N PRO A 85 -4.59 -16.20 -13.22
CA PRO A 85 -3.82 -17.26 -12.59
C PRO A 85 -2.37 -16.86 -12.32
N PRO A 86 -1.66 -17.56 -11.41
CA PRO A 86 -0.23 -17.38 -11.24
C PRO A 86 0.52 -17.61 -12.56
N GLY A 87 1.61 -16.85 -12.79
CA GLY A 87 2.45 -16.98 -13.98
C GLY A 87 1.91 -16.35 -15.27
N THR A 88 0.74 -15.71 -15.25
CA THR A 88 0.17 -15.04 -16.43
C THR A 88 0.80 -13.68 -16.76
N GLY A 89 1.77 -13.22 -15.96
CA GLY A 89 2.46 -11.96 -16.17
C GLY A 89 1.74 -10.74 -15.59
N LYS A 90 0.88 -10.92 -14.57
CA LYS A 90 0.20 -9.80 -13.90
C LYS A 90 1.18 -8.71 -13.44
N THR A 91 2.16 -9.09 -12.63
CA THR A 91 3.14 -8.14 -12.10
C THR A 91 4.11 -7.66 -13.17
N SER A 92 4.61 -8.54 -14.04
CA SER A 92 5.65 -8.18 -15.02
C SER A 92 5.13 -7.44 -16.25
N ARG A 93 3.93 -7.75 -16.73
CA ARG A 93 3.36 -7.18 -17.96
C ARG A 93 2.22 -6.23 -17.68
N ALA A 94 1.17 -6.71 -17.00
CA ALA A 94 -0.02 -5.89 -16.79
C ALA A 94 0.27 -4.68 -15.90
N LEU A 95 0.92 -4.88 -14.76
CA LEU A 95 1.32 -3.80 -13.87
C LEU A 95 2.23 -2.80 -14.59
N ARG A 96 3.21 -3.28 -15.35
CA ARG A 96 4.09 -2.42 -16.15
C ARG A 96 3.30 -1.57 -17.14
N SER A 97 2.40 -2.17 -17.91
CA SER A 97 1.59 -1.45 -18.90
C SER A 97 0.70 -0.39 -18.25
N LEU A 98 0.12 -0.69 -17.07
CA LEU A 98 -0.67 0.27 -16.30
C LEU A 98 0.18 1.45 -15.82
N VAL A 99 1.36 1.17 -15.27
CA VAL A 99 2.30 2.22 -14.81
C VAL A 99 2.75 3.09 -15.99
N GLU A 100 3.20 2.49 -17.08
CA GLU A 100 3.65 3.22 -18.28
C GLU A 100 2.50 4.06 -18.88
N GLY A 101 1.30 3.49 -18.97
CA GLY A 101 0.12 4.17 -19.48
C GLY A 101 -0.28 5.38 -18.63
N GLU A 102 -0.34 5.24 -17.32
CA GLU A 102 -0.66 6.36 -16.42
C GLU A 102 0.42 7.43 -16.43
N LEU A 103 1.71 7.04 -16.45
CA LEU A 103 2.81 8.00 -16.55
C LEU A 103 2.82 8.76 -17.88
N ALA A 104 2.33 8.16 -18.94
CA ALA A 104 2.20 8.80 -20.26
C ALA A 104 0.99 9.74 -20.34
N ALA A 105 -0.04 9.54 -19.52
CA ALA A 105 -1.26 10.34 -19.54
C ALA A 105 -1.05 11.80 -19.09
N GLY A 106 -0.03 12.06 -18.26
CA GLY A 106 0.29 13.43 -17.84
C GLY A 106 1.53 13.52 -16.96
N CYS A 107 2.14 14.71 -16.90
CA CYS A 107 3.31 14.96 -16.06
C CYS A 107 2.96 15.10 -14.55
N GLU A 108 1.72 15.44 -14.23
CA GLU A 108 1.24 15.62 -12.86
C GLU A 108 0.75 14.33 -12.21
N THR A 109 0.70 13.21 -12.95
CA THR A 109 0.25 11.93 -12.42
C THR A 109 1.26 11.37 -11.43
N SER A 110 0.75 10.83 -10.32
CA SER A 110 1.54 10.16 -9.29
C SER A 110 0.90 8.83 -8.93
N LEU A 111 1.72 7.82 -8.82
CA LEU A 111 1.33 6.43 -8.64
C LEU A 111 1.75 5.92 -7.27
N LEU A 112 0.86 5.19 -6.62
CA LEU A 112 1.14 4.43 -5.42
C LEU A 112 1.06 2.94 -5.73
N LEU A 113 2.17 2.23 -5.67
CA LEU A 113 2.25 0.79 -5.92
C LEU A 113 2.40 0.07 -4.59
N MET A 114 1.52 -0.86 -4.32
CA MET A 114 1.50 -1.58 -3.06
C MET A 114 1.40 -3.09 -3.26
N SER A 115 1.93 -3.83 -2.29
CA SER A 115 1.67 -5.27 -2.15
C SER A 115 1.69 -5.67 -0.68
N TYR A 116 1.24 -6.89 -0.39
CA TYR A 116 1.19 -7.38 0.99
C TYR A 116 2.58 -7.69 1.55
N THR A 117 3.48 -8.26 0.76
CA THR A 117 4.80 -8.72 1.21
C THR A 117 5.95 -7.87 0.69
N ASN A 118 7.06 -7.78 1.47
CA ASN A 118 8.27 -7.12 1.01
C ASN A 118 8.86 -7.78 -0.24
N ARG A 119 8.72 -9.10 -0.38
CA ARG A 119 9.18 -9.82 -1.57
C ARG A 119 8.42 -9.38 -2.82
N ALA A 120 7.10 -9.28 -2.75
CA ALA A 120 6.30 -8.80 -3.87
C ALA A 120 6.61 -7.32 -4.20
N VAL A 121 6.86 -6.49 -3.18
CA VAL A 121 7.37 -5.12 -3.37
C VAL A 121 8.72 -5.12 -4.09
N ASP A 122 9.64 -6.05 -3.75
CA ASP A 122 10.92 -6.19 -4.47
C ASP A 122 10.73 -6.60 -5.94
N GLU A 123 9.73 -7.44 -6.25
CA GLU A 123 9.37 -7.80 -7.62
C GLU A 123 8.83 -6.59 -8.41
N ILE A 124 8.01 -5.74 -7.76
CA ILE A 124 7.59 -4.44 -8.33
C ILE A 124 8.80 -3.54 -8.59
N CYS A 125 9.73 -3.41 -7.63
CA CYS A 125 10.94 -2.62 -7.79
C CYS A 125 11.82 -3.13 -8.93
N SER A 126 11.92 -4.47 -9.10
CA SER A 126 12.65 -5.07 -10.23
C SER A 126 12.01 -4.67 -11.57
N MET A 127 10.70 -4.78 -11.67
CA MET A 127 9.96 -4.39 -12.88
C MET A 127 10.16 -2.91 -13.22
N LEU A 128 10.08 -2.00 -12.23
CA LEU A 128 10.30 -0.57 -12.43
C LEU A 128 11.73 -0.28 -12.89
N LYS A 129 12.72 -0.95 -12.29
CA LYS A 129 14.13 -0.83 -12.68
C LYS A 129 14.36 -1.29 -14.11
N ASP A 130 13.79 -2.43 -14.50
CA ASP A 130 13.90 -2.98 -15.86
C ASP A 130 13.19 -2.10 -16.90
N ALA A 131 12.16 -1.36 -16.49
CA ALA A 131 11.46 -0.38 -17.30
C ALA A 131 12.12 1.03 -17.31
N ALA A 132 13.23 1.20 -16.59
CA ALA A 132 13.90 2.50 -16.38
C ALA A 132 12.95 3.59 -15.81
N ILE A 133 11.97 3.20 -15.00
CA ILE A 133 11.04 4.09 -14.33
C ILE A 133 11.62 4.46 -12.97
N ASP A 134 11.73 5.76 -12.70
CA ASP A 134 12.19 6.26 -11.41
C ASP A 134 11.12 6.08 -10.33
N TYR A 135 11.53 5.66 -9.14
CA TYR A 135 10.62 5.40 -8.02
C TYR A 135 11.30 5.60 -6.68
N LEU A 136 10.49 5.74 -5.65
CA LEU A 136 10.93 5.79 -4.26
C LEU A 136 10.24 4.67 -3.47
N ARG A 137 11.02 3.91 -2.72
CA ARG A 137 10.52 2.85 -1.86
C ARG A 137 10.38 3.33 -0.42
N ILE A 138 9.21 3.15 0.17
CA ILE A 138 8.97 3.37 1.59
C ILE A 138 9.02 2.02 2.30
N GLY A 139 9.90 1.91 3.31
CA GLY A 139 10.06 0.66 4.07
C GLY A 139 11.34 0.60 4.87
N SER A 140 11.53 -0.52 5.56
CA SER A 140 12.73 -0.77 6.37
C SER A 140 13.90 -1.26 5.51
N PRO A 141 15.12 -0.76 5.71
CA PRO A 141 16.32 -1.26 5.04
C PRO A 141 16.56 -2.76 5.27
N TYR A 142 16.20 -3.27 6.45
CA TYR A 142 16.39 -4.68 6.81
C TYR A 142 15.45 -5.65 6.08
N ARG A 143 14.39 -5.13 5.46
CA ARG A 143 13.37 -5.90 4.74
C ARG A 143 13.34 -5.57 3.25
N CYS A 144 14.36 -4.90 2.75
CA CYS A 144 14.53 -4.51 1.37
C CYS A 144 15.68 -5.30 0.75
N ASP A 145 15.46 -5.84 -0.44
CA ASP A 145 16.56 -6.47 -1.20
C ASP A 145 17.69 -5.46 -1.42
N PRO A 146 18.97 -5.83 -1.20
CA PRO A 146 20.11 -4.95 -1.38
C PRO A 146 20.17 -4.24 -2.75
N ARG A 147 19.60 -4.83 -3.80
CA ARG A 147 19.54 -4.26 -5.15
C ARG A 147 18.69 -2.99 -5.27
N PHE A 148 17.85 -2.70 -4.27
CA PHE A 148 16.89 -1.59 -4.27
C PHE A 148 17.04 -0.66 -3.07
N GLN A 149 18.06 -0.84 -2.26
CA GLN A 149 18.32 -0.02 -1.07
C GLN A 149 18.65 1.43 -1.41
N ASP A 150 19.23 1.69 -2.58
CA ASP A 150 19.48 3.03 -3.10
C ASP A 150 18.18 3.82 -3.38
N ARG A 151 17.06 3.11 -3.54
CA ARG A 151 15.73 3.68 -3.77
C ARG A 151 14.88 3.78 -2.51
N LEU A 152 15.39 3.34 -1.36
CA LEU A 152 14.71 3.56 -0.08
C LEU A 152 14.66 5.04 0.26
N PHE A 153 13.49 5.51 0.72
CA PHE A 153 13.30 6.88 1.15
C PHE A 153 14.37 7.32 2.16
N ALA A 154 14.62 6.49 3.18
CA ALA A 154 15.62 6.76 4.20
C ALA A 154 17.04 6.97 3.65
N ASN A 155 17.43 6.20 2.62
CA ASN A 155 18.75 6.31 2.01
C ASN A 155 18.81 7.45 0.98
N ALA A 156 17.71 7.69 0.27
CA ALA A 156 17.62 8.74 -0.76
C ALA A 156 17.69 10.16 -0.19
N ILE A 157 17.25 10.37 1.06
CA ILE A 157 17.31 11.68 1.73
C ILE A 157 18.68 11.96 2.36
N GLY A 158 19.50 10.93 2.68
CA GLY A 158 20.78 11.08 3.35
C GLY A 158 20.69 11.52 4.82
N ASP A 159 21.86 11.60 5.48
CA ASP A 159 21.95 11.87 6.93
C ASP A 159 21.61 13.33 7.31
N ASP A 160 21.81 14.29 6.40
CA ASP A 160 21.55 15.72 6.63
C ASP A 160 20.15 16.15 6.16
N ALA A 161 19.19 15.23 6.15
CA ALA A 161 17.86 15.47 5.64
C ALA A 161 17.09 16.53 6.43
N THR A 162 16.59 17.51 5.73
CA THR A 162 15.64 18.50 6.26
C THR A 162 14.21 18.12 5.86
N LEU A 163 13.23 18.61 6.63
CA LEU A 163 11.82 18.41 6.26
C LEU A 163 11.51 18.94 4.83
N THR A 164 12.21 20.02 4.44
CA THR A 164 12.06 20.60 3.10
C THR A 164 12.58 19.67 2.02
N SER A 165 13.78 19.08 2.21
CA SER A 165 14.34 18.13 1.24
C SER A 165 13.51 16.86 1.13
N MET A 166 12.96 16.37 2.24
CA MET A 166 12.03 15.22 2.25
C MET A 166 10.76 15.51 1.42
N LYS A 167 10.16 16.68 1.62
CA LYS A 167 8.97 17.10 0.85
C LYS A 167 9.27 17.27 -0.63
N GLN A 168 10.44 17.85 -0.96
CA GLN A 168 10.86 18.00 -2.35
C GLN A 168 11.09 16.66 -3.03
N LEU A 169 11.74 15.70 -2.35
CA LEU A 169 11.95 14.36 -2.88
C LEU A 169 10.61 13.65 -3.14
N LEU A 170 9.69 13.68 -2.17
CA LEU A 170 8.36 13.09 -2.33
C LEU A 170 7.56 13.77 -3.45
N ALA A 171 7.59 15.08 -3.54
CA ALA A 171 6.90 15.83 -4.58
C ALA A 171 7.47 15.53 -5.98
N GLY A 172 8.80 15.42 -6.10
CA GLY A 172 9.48 15.19 -7.36
C GLY A 172 9.40 13.76 -7.88
N THR A 173 9.17 12.77 -7.01
CA THR A 173 9.09 11.36 -7.41
C THR A 173 7.66 10.99 -7.75
N ARG A 174 7.41 10.52 -8.97
CA ARG A 174 6.06 10.19 -9.45
C ARG A 174 5.56 8.82 -8.98
N VAL A 175 6.44 7.88 -8.71
CA VAL A 175 6.08 6.50 -8.33
C VAL A 175 6.58 6.21 -6.92
N ILE A 176 5.66 5.92 -6.02
CA ILE A 176 5.96 5.49 -4.64
C ILE A 176 5.59 4.02 -4.50
N VAL A 177 6.46 3.25 -3.85
CA VAL A 177 6.28 1.80 -3.68
C VAL A 177 6.43 1.43 -2.21
N GLY A 178 5.59 0.54 -1.70
CA GLY A 178 5.69 0.03 -0.33
C GLY A 178 4.75 -1.13 -0.04
N THR A 179 4.88 -1.73 1.14
CA THR A 179 3.86 -2.68 1.59
C THR A 179 2.63 -1.93 2.08
N THR A 180 1.45 -2.53 1.96
CA THR A 180 0.20 -1.94 2.50
C THR A 180 0.35 -1.55 3.95
N THR A 181 0.91 -2.42 4.79
CA THR A 181 1.16 -2.12 6.21
C THR A 181 2.08 -0.91 6.40
N THR A 182 3.15 -0.81 5.61
CA THR A 182 4.06 0.36 5.70
C THR A 182 3.35 1.64 5.28
N ILE A 183 2.62 1.63 4.18
CA ILE A 183 1.90 2.81 3.68
C ILE A 183 0.80 3.24 4.67
N SER A 184 0.03 2.29 5.21
CA SER A 184 -0.99 2.57 6.23
C SER A 184 -0.41 3.14 7.53
N SER A 185 0.85 2.83 7.85
CA SER A 185 1.54 3.38 9.02
C SER A 185 2.12 4.77 8.80
N HIS A 186 2.07 5.30 7.58
CA HIS A 186 2.61 6.61 7.19
C HIS A 186 1.53 7.46 6.51
N GLU A 187 0.43 7.70 7.23
CA GLU A 187 -0.72 8.46 6.70
C GLU A 187 -0.38 9.89 6.30
N GLU A 188 0.65 10.47 6.93
CA GLU A 188 1.19 11.76 6.55
C GLU A 188 1.63 11.83 5.07
N LEU A 189 1.93 10.67 4.45
CA LEU A 189 2.23 10.60 3.03
C LEU A 189 1.09 11.18 2.17
N PHE A 190 -0.16 10.87 2.52
CA PHE A 190 -1.34 11.35 1.78
C PHE A 190 -1.62 12.85 1.99
N SER A 191 -1.14 13.42 3.09
CA SER A 191 -1.18 14.88 3.30
C SER A 191 -0.08 15.62 2.55
N LEU A 192 1.04 14.93 2.26
CA LEU A 192 2.19 15.50 1.55
C LEU A 192 2.13 15.30 0.03
N LYS A 193 1.44 14.26 -0.43
CA LYS A 193 1.37 13.88 -1.83
C LYS A 193 -0.01 13.34 -2.20
N ARG A 194 -0.53 13.80 -3.34
CA ARG A 194 -1.74 13.23 -3.95
C ARG A 194 -1.34 12.20 -4.99
N PHE A 195 -2.07 11.09 -5.00
CA PHE A 195 -1.90 10.03 -5.98
C PHE A 195 -3.08 10.04 -6.96
N SER A 196 -2.80 9.90 -8.25
CA SER A 196 -3.83 9.77 -9.29
C SER A 196 -4.35 8.34 -9.36
N LEU A 197 -3.48 7.37 -9.07
CA LEU A 197 -3.82 5.95 -9.12
C LEU A 197 -3.05 5.19 -8.04
N ALA A 198 -3.75 4.30 -7.33
CA ALA A 198 -3.16 3.28 -6.47
C ALA A 198 -3.32 1.91 -7.14
N ILE A 199 -2.23 1.16 -7.24
CA ILE A 199 -2.24 -0.22 -7.76
C ILE A 199 -1.77 -1.15 -6.65
N ILE A 200 -2.56 -2.19 -6.40
CA ILE A 200 -2.30 -3.16 -5.35
C ILE A 200 -2.12 -4.53 -6.00
N ASP A 201 -0.90 -5.02 -5.95
CA ASP A 201 -0.59 -6.38 -6.39
C ASP A 201 -0.89 -7.38 -5.26
N GLU A 202 -1.35 -8.58 -5.62
CA GLU A 202 -1.76 -9.63 -4.68
C GLU A 202 -2.81 -9.17 -3.65
N ALA A 203 -3.75 -8.31 -4.06
CA ALA A 203 -4.77 -7.73 -3.20
C ALA A 203 -5.61 -8.76 -2.42
N SER A 204 -5.73 -10.00 -2.93
CA SER A 204 -6.46 -11.07 -2.26
C SER A 204 -5.83 -11.55 -0.93
N GLN A 205 -4.57 -11.20 -0.68
CA GLN A 205 -3.88 -11.52 0.58
C GLN A 205 -4.08 -10.45 1.67
N ILE A 206 -4.65 -9.29 1.31
CA ILE A 206 -4.76 -8.14 2.20
C ILE A 206 -6.10 -8.16 2.91
N PRO A 207 -6.11 -8.18 4.26
CA PRO A 207 -7.35 -8.01 5.01
C PRO A 207 -7.99 -6.63 4.75
N GLU A 208 -9.31 -6.57 4.68
CA GLU A 208 -10.04 -5.33 4.44
C GLU A 208 -9.64 -4.18 5.39
N PRO A 209 -9.46 -4.42 6.72
CA PRO A 209 -9.05 -3.36 7.63
C PRO A 209 -7.67 -2.74 7.32
N ASP A 210 -6.84 -3.41 6.54
CA ASP A 210 -5.51 -2.88 6.18
C ASP A 210 -5.56 -1.94 4.97
N ILE A 211 -6.70 -1.82 4.28
CA ILE A 211 -6.80 -1.12 3.01
C ILE A 211 -7.96 -0.13 2.90
N VAL A 212 -9.07 -0.36 3.62
CA VAL A 212 -10.30 0.44 3.44
C VAL A 212 -10.17 1.91 3.83
N GLY A 213 -9.16 2.28 4.58
CA GLY A 213 -8.90 3.65 5.02
C GLY A 213 -7.79 4.37 4.25
N LEU A 214 -7.22 3.74 3.21
CA LEU A 214 -6.13 4.28 2.39
C LEU A 214 -6.60 5.25 1.31
#